data_6563fc3f54674a8e9dc777e405918fc1
#
_entry.id   6563fc3f54674a8e9dc777e405918fc1
#
_cell.length_a   1.000
_cell.length_b   1.000
_cell.length_c   1.000
_cell.angle_alpha   90.00
_cell.angle_beta   90.00
_cell.angle_gamma   90.00
#
_symmetry.space_group_name_H-M   'P 1'
#
loop_
_entity.id
_entity.type
_entity.pdbx_description
1 polymer ?
#
loop_
_entity_poly.entity_id
_entity_poly.type
_entity_poly.pdbx_seq_one_letter_code
_entity_poly.pdbx_strand_id
1 'polypeptide(L)'
;WDGVFLMMHGAMVTDFCDDGEGEILLRVRAALGPDIPIAVTLDPHANVTPKMCQLAQILVSYNTYPHIDMRETGRSTAQVLQRTLLKEIQPQTLRAHRPMLEEVNGGRTDLGPMIERHKLAREYEQHPDVYAVSINGGFASADISELGPTVLICCSGDPANHLEQAENIVEDIWTKRDQVMNVYYSCNEVADIASKWPGLKKEGPLVIADYADNPGAGAYGDSTALLKSLLDNHIENACFG
;
A
#
# COMPACT_ATOMS: atom_id res chain seq x y z
N TRP A 1 -16.37 -25.46 1.82
CA TRP A 1 -15.18 -24.69 1.42
C TRP A 1 -14.02 -25.09 2.30
N ASP A 2 -12.84 -25.28 1.72
CA ASP A 2 -11.63 -25.66 2.48
C ASP A 2 -10.82 -24.44 2.88
N GLY A 3 -10.90 -23.35 2.10
CA GLY A 3 -10.26 -22.07 2.35
C GLY A 3 -10.80 -20.98 1.47
N VAL A 4 -10.45 -19.73 1.78
CA VAL A 4 -10.84 -18.53 1.01
C VAL A 4 -9.61 -17.70 0.69
N PHE A 5 -9.52 -17.22 -0.54
CA PHE A 5 -8.52 -16.27 -0.98
C PHE A 5 -9.23 -15.04 -1.56
N LEU A 6 -8.97 -13.87 -1.00
CA LEU A 6 -9.57 -12.61 -1.41
C LEU A 6 -8.48 -11.65 -1.88
N MET A 7 -8.76 -10.93 -2.95
CA MET A 7 -7.95 -9.78 -3.40
C MET A 7 -8.72 -8.51 -3.04
N MET A 8 -8.16 -7.70 -2.19
CA MET A 8 -8.76 -6.45 -1.71
C MET A 8 -7.76 -5.32 -1.83
N HIS A 9 -8.22 -4.08 -1.71
CA HIS A 9 -7.34 -2.92 -1.64
C HIS A 9 -6.80 -2.72 -0.21
N GLY A 10 -7.68 -2.64 0.77
CA GLY A 10 -7.31 -2.41 2.17
C GLY A 10 -7.56 -0.99 2.67
N ALA A 11 -8.11 -0.10 1.83
CA ALA A 11 -8.43 1.27 2.20
C ALA A 11 -9.88 1.65 1.86
N MET A 12 -10.78 0.68 1.79
CA MET A 12 -12.17 0.93 1.47
C MET A 12 -12.89 1.58 2.65
N VAL A 13 -13.44 2.75 2.40
CA VAL A 13 -14.34 3.47 3.30
C VAL A 13 -15.71 3.58 2.63
N THR A 14 -16.76 3.33 3.38
CA THR A 14 -18.14 3.48 2.90
C THR A 14 -18.90 4.47 3.77
N ASP A 15 -20.07 4.91 3.32
CA ASP A 15 -20.93 5.83 4.05
C ASP A 15 -21.47 5.28 5.40
N PHE A 16 -21.32 3.99 5.66
CA PHE A 16 -21.78 3.33 6.88
C PHE A 16 -20.68 2.57 7.64
N CYS A 17 -19.46 2.48 7.09
CA CYS A 17 -18.38 1.71 7.69
C CYS A 17 -17.01 2.24 7.29
N ASP A 18 -16.17 2.55 8.27
CA ASP A 18 -14.80 3.05 8.08
C ASP A 18 -13.81 1.94 7.66
N ASP A 19 -14.13 0.68 7.92
CA ASP A 19 -13.33 -0.49 7.58
C ASP A 19 -14.15 -1.45 6.70
N GLY A 20 -14.24 -1.12 5.41
CA GLY A 20 -15.02 -1.89 4.44
C GLY A 20 -14.48 -3.31 4.25
N GLU A 21 -13.17 -3.49 4.22
CA GLU A 21 -12.55 -4.82 4.13
C GLU A 21 -12.78 -5.65 5.38
N GLY A 22 -12.63 -5.06 6.57
CA GLY A 22 -12.94 -5.75 7.82
C GLY A 22 -14.41 -6.14 7.91
N GLU A 23 -15.33 -5.35 7.35
CA GLU A 23 -16.76 -5.71 7.29
C GLU A 23 -17.03 -6.87 6.33
N ILE A 24 -16.37 -6.89 5.17
CA ILE A 24 -16.43 -8.02 4.23
C ILE A 24 -15.90 -9.30 4.91
N LEU A 25 -14.73 -9.21 5.55
CA LEU A 25 -14.13 -10.34 6.27
C LEU A 25 -15.02 -10.86 7.40
N LEU A 26 -15.68 -9.96 8.12
CA LEU A 26 -16.65 -10.34 9.18
C LEU A 26 -17.80 -11.16 8.60
N ARG A 27 -18.38 -10.73 7.49
CA ARG A 27 -19.48 -11.45 6.81
C ARG A 27 -19.01 -12.78 6.24
N VAL A 28 -17.84 -12.82 5.63
CA VAL A 28 -17.23 -14.08 5.13
C VAL A 28 -17.00 -15.04 6.30
N ARG A 29 -16.45 -14.57 7.40
CA ARG A 29 -16.22 -15.37 8.61
C ARG A 29 -17.52 -15.89 9.22
N ALA A 30 -18.56 -15.05 9.27
CA ALA A 30 -19.88 -15.44 9.76
C ALA A 30 -20.54 -16.53 8.87
N ALA A 31 -20.31 -16.49 7.56
CA ALA A 31 -20.86 -17.47 6.62
C ALA A 31 -20.10 -18.81 6.65
N LEU A 32 -18.79 -18.79 6.91
CA LEU A 32 -17.92 -19.98 6.77
C LEU A 32 -17.55 -20.63 8.12
N GLY A 33 -17.75 -19.92 9.22
CA GLY A 33 -17.33 -20.37 10.56
C GLY A 33 -15.88 -20.00 10.89
N PRO A 34 -15.39 -20.30 12.11
CA PRO A 34 -14.11 -19.84 12.62
C PRO A 34 -12.90 -20.57 12.04
N ASP A 35 -13.05 -21.79 11.55
CA ASP A 35 -11.94 -22.69 11.28
C ASP A 35 -11.42 -22.62 9.84
N ILE A 36 -12.20 -22.07 8.91
CA ILE A 36 -11.82 -21.96 7.50
C ILE A 36 -10.70 -20.91 7.36
N PRO A 37 -9.52 -21.26 6.83
CA PRO A 37 -8.45 -20.29 6.63
C PRO A 37 -8.83 -19.26 5.56
N ILE A 38 -8.56 -17.99 5.87
CA ILE A 38 -8.76 -16.86 4.96
C ILE A 38 -7.41 -16.21 4.69
N ALA A 39 -7.07 -16.09 3.41
CA ALA A 39 -5.94 -15.33 2.91
C ALA A 39 -6.42 -14.11 2.14
N VAL A 40 -5.71 -13.01 2.31
CA VAL A 40 -6.02 -11.73 1.66
C VAL A 40 -4.75 -11.13 1.09
N THR A 41 -4.81 -10.66 -0.16
CA THR A 41 -3.80 -9.73 -0.68
C THR A 41 -4.32 -8.30 -0.61
N LEU A 42 -3.42 -7.37 -0.31
CA LEU A 42 -3.70 -5.94 -0.13
C LEU A 42 -2.77 -5.10 -0.98
N ASP A 43 -3.19 -3.88 -1.24
CA ASP A 43 -2.37 -2.81 -1.78
C ASP A 43 -1.47 -2.22 -0.67
N PRO A 44 -0.26 -1.72 -0.95
CA PRO A 44 0.58 -1.05 0.05
C PRO A 44 0.02 0.28 0.58
N HIS A 45 -1.06 0.81 -0.03
CA HIS A 45 -1.81 1.94 0.53
C HIS A 45 -2.89 1.51 1.53
N ALA A 46 -2.92 0.27 1.97
CA ALA A 46 -3.91 -0.22 2.92
C ALA A 46 -3.81 0.48 4.28
N ASN A 47 -4.96 0.82 4.86
CA ASN A 47 -5.13 1.17 6.26
C ASN A 47 -5.56 -0.10 7.01
N VAL A 48 -4.60 -0.96 7.31
CA VAL A 48 -4.92 -2.28 7.87
C VAL A 48 -5.37 -2.15 9.32
N THR A 49 -6.57 -2.64 9.60
CA THR A 49 -7.18 -2.56 10.93
C THR A 49 -6.89 -3.80 11.79
N PRO A 50 -7.00 -3.70 13.11
CA PRO A 50 -6.97 -4.87 13.99
C PRO A 50 -8.05 -5.90 13.64
N LYS A 51 -9.22 -5.45 13.19
CA LYS A 51 -10.35 -6.29 12.77
C LYS A 51 -9.96 -7.18 11.58
N MET A 52 -9.28 -6.63 10.58
CA MET A 52 -8.79 -7.41 9.44
C MET A 52 -7.84 -8.53 9.89
N CYS A 53 -6.88 -8.22 10.77
CA CYS A 53 -5.91 -9.21 11.29
C CYS A 53 -6.56 -10.29 12.18
N GLN A 54 -7.65 -9.97 12.86
CA GLN A 54 -8.40 -10.95 13.68
C GLN A 54 -9.22 -11.92 12.82
N LEU A 55 -9.70 -11.47 11.66
CA LEU A 55 -10.63 -12.22 10.83
C LEU A 55 -9.95 -13.04 9.73
N ALA A 56 -8.77 -12.64 9.30
CA ALA A 56 -7.97 -13.36 8.29
C ALA A 56 -6.61 -13.76 8.87
N GLN A 57 -6.21 -15.02 8.67
CA GLN A 57 -4.93 -15.55 9.17
C GLN A 57 -3.75 -15.06 8.35
N ILE A 58 -3.97 -14.81 7.06
CA ILE A 58 -2.93 -14.47 6.09
C ILE A 58 -3.30 -13.16 5.42
N LEU A 59 -2.58 -12.08 5.76
CA LEU A 59 -2.66 -10.80 5.06
C LEU A 59 -1.28 -10.46 4.50
N VAL A 60 -1.22 -10.21 3.20
CA VAL A 60 0.03 -9.90 2.49
C VAL A 60 -0.23 -8.76 1.53
N SER A 61 0.57 -7.70 1.62
CA SER A 61 0.47 -6.56 0.71
C SER A 61 1.53 -6.63 -0.39
N TYR A 62 1.29 -5.93 -1.51
CA TYR A 62 2.31 -5.71 -2.53
C TYR A 62 3.53 -5.02 -1.93
N ASN A 63 4.71 -5.30 -2.48
CA ASN A 63 5.97 -4.75 -1.97
C ASN A 63 6.48 -3.60 -2.82
N THR A 64 5.78 -3.25 -3.90
CA THR A 64 6.24 -2.24 -4.86
C THR A 64 5.19 -1.17 -5.13
N TYR A 65 5.69 0.06 -5.22
CA TYR A 65 4.96 1.19 -5.77
C TYR A 65 5.92 1.99 -6.68
N PRO A 66 5.67 1.98 -7.99
CA PRO A 66 4.52 1.42 -8.74
C PRO A 66 4.35 -0.11 -8.61
N HIS A 67 3.09 -0.58 -8.68
CA HIS A 67 2.71 -1.98 -8.43
C HIS A 67 3.12 -2.91 -9.57
N ILE A 68 4.29 -3.51 -9.49
CA ILE A 68 4.82 -4.44 -10.50
C ILE A 68 4.88 -5.90 -10.00
N ASP A 69 4.65 -6.14 -8.72
CA ASP A 69 4.76 -7.45 -8.06
C ASP A 69 3.42 -8.11 -7.68
N MET A 70 2.28 -7.54 -8.08
CA MET A 70 0.93 -8.05 -7.75
C MET A 70 0.76 -9.55 -8.02
N ARG A 71 1.26 -10.02 -9.17
CA ARG A 71 1.17 -11.44 -9.55
C ARG A 71 2.00 -12.33 -8.63
N GLU A 72 3.18 -11.88 -8.25
CA GLU A 72 4.07 -12.63 -7.37
C GLU A 72 3.53 -12.67 -5.94
N THR A 73 3.03 -11.56 -5.44
CA THR A 73 2.34 -11.47 -4.15
C THR A 73 1.14 -12.42 -4.09
N GLY A 74 0.30 -12.43 -5.14
CA GLY A 74 -0.82 -13.37 -5.23
C GLY A 74 -0.36 -14.83 -5.20
N ARG A 75 0.72 -15.17 -5.91
CA ARG A 75 1.28 -16.52 -5.93
C ARG A 75 1.84 -16.94 -4.57
N SER A 76 2.67 -16.11 -3.95
CA SER A 76 3.26 -16.41 -2.63
C SER A 76 2.19 -16.55 -1.55
N THR A 77 1.20 -15.67 -1.54
CA THR A 77 0.05 -15.76 -0.62
C THR A 77 -0.75 -17.05 -0.82
N ALA A 78 -0.98 -17.46 -2.07
CA ALA A 78 -1.65 -18.73 -2.37
C ALA A 78 -0.84 -19.95 -1.90
N GLN A 79 0.50 -19.89 -1.97
CA GLN A 79 1.37 -20.94 -1.44
C GLN A 79 1.27 -21.03 0.09
N VAL A 80 1.21 -19.91 0.80
CA VAL A 80 1.01 -19.90 2.26
C VAL A 80 -0.35 -20.51 2.60
N LEU A 81 -1.41 -20.12 1.89
CA LEU A 81 -2.74 -20.71 2.07
C LEU A 81 -2.74 -22.22 1.80
N GLN A 82 -2.10 -22.68 0.72
CA GLN A 82 -1.98 -24.10 0.40
C GLN A 82 -1.30 -24.89 1.53
N ARG A 83 -0.17 -24.41 2.04
CA ARG A 83 0.52 -25.03 3.17
C ARG A 83 -0.32 -25.07 4.43
N THR A 84 -1.14 -24.04 4.65
CA THR A 84 -2.11 -24.01 5.76
C THR A 84 -3.20 -25.07 5.60
N LEU A 85 -3.74 -25.23 4.39
CA LEU A 85 -4.72 -26.28 4.07
C LEU A 85 -4.15 -27.70 4.23
N LEU A 86 -2.88 -27.87 3.90
CA LEU A 86 -2.14 -29.13 4.10
C LEU A 86 -1.75 -29.36 5.57
N LYS A 87 -2.04 -28.41 6.46
CA LYS A 87 -1.68 -28.43 7.89
C LYS A 87 -0.15 -28.48 8.14
N GLU A 88 0.64 -28.01 7.21
CA GLU A 88 2.10 -27.86 7.34
C GLU A 88 2.49 -26.68 8.21
N ILE A 89 1.67 -25.64 8.20
CA ILE A 89 1.86 -24.39 8.95
C ILE A 89 0.52 -23.93 9.56
N GLN A 90 0.65 -23.10 10.60
CA GLN A 90 -0.48 -22.43 11.22
C GLN A 90 -0.20 -20.92 11.32
N PRO A 91 -0.46 -20.18 10.24
CA PRO A 91 -0.08 -18.78 10.17
C PRO A 91 -1.05 -17.88 10.95
N GLN A 92 -0.49 -16.76 11.41
CA GLN A 92 -1.20 -15.59 11.91
C GLN A 92 -0.56 -14.34 11.34
N THR A 93 -1.29 -13.23 11.28
CA THR A 93 -0.73 -11.94 10.86
C THR A 93 -0.65 -11.00 12.05
N LEU A 94 0.57 -10.58 12.37
CA LEU A 94 0.87 -9.57 13.38
C LEU A 94 0.82 -8.19 12.74
N ARG A 95 0.43 -7.18 13.50
CA ARG A 95 0.30 -5.80 13.05
C ARG A 95 0.99 -4.85 14.02
N ALA A 96 1.89 -4.02 13.51
CA ALA A 96 2.35 -2.80 14.16
C ALA A 96 1.82 -1.57 13.39
N HIS A 97 1.52 -0.47 14.09
CA HIS A 97 0.90 0.72 13.52
C HIS A 97 1.37 2.00 14.20
N ARG A 98 1.41 3.10 13.42
CA ARG A 98 1.51 4.46 13.97
C ARG A 98 0.49 5.36 13.30
N PRO A 99 -0.23 6.23 14.06
CA PRO A 99 -1.19 7.17 13.48
C PRO A 99 -0.41 8.27 12.73
N MET A 100 -0.59 8.34 11.41
CA MET A 100 0.12 9.28 10.56
C MET A 100 -0.75 9.67 9.37
N LEU A 101 -0.90 10.97 9.11
CA LEU A 101 -1.73 11.50 8.02
C LEU A 101 -1.05 11.41 6.66
N GLU A 102 0.27 11.60 6.61
CA GLU A 102 1.00 11.59 5.36
C GLU A 102 1.55 10.20 5.04
N GLU A 103 1.52 9.85 3.77
CA GLU A 103 2.15 8.63 3.28
C GLU A 103 3.67 8.70 3.44
N VAL A 104 4.25 7.55 3.71
CA VAL A 104 5.70 7.42 3.79
C VAL A 104 6.32 7.64 2.41
N ASN A 105 6.91 8.81 2.18
CA ASN A 105 7.58 9.16 0.91
C ASN A 105 6.64 8.99 -0.31
N GLY A 106 5.36 9.35 -0.18
CA GLY A 106 4.37 9.09 -1.21
C GLY A 106 4.20 7.59 -1.54
N GLY A 107 4.60 6.71 -0.63
CA GLY A 107 4.52 5.26 -0.82
C GLY A 107 5.56 4.66 -1.78
N ARG A 108 6.39 5.46 -2.45
CA ARG A 108 7.34 4.99 -3.47
C ARG A 108 8.39 4.03 -2.90
N THR A 109 8.56 2.89 -3.58
CA THR A 109 9.49 1.84 -3.18
C THR A 109 10.74 1.74 -4.08
N ASP A 110 10.85 2.60 -5.08
CA ASP A 110 11.99 2.70 -5.98
C ASP A 110 13.00 3.79 -5.54
N LEU A 111 12.72 4.51 -4.46
CA LEU A 111 13.58 5.51 -3.84
C LEU A 111 13.71 5.26 -2.33
N GLY A 112 14.79 5.78 -1.74
CA GLY A 112 14.93 5.83 -0.29
C GLY A 112 13.88 6.75 0.37
N PRO A 113 13.48 6.49 1.62
CA PRO A 113 13.98 5.46 2.54
C PRO A 113 13.29 4.09 2.43
N MET A 114 12.31 3.92 1.52
CA MET A 114 11.53 2.67 1.42
C MET A 114 12.36 1.50 0.88
N ILE A 115 13.35 1.75 0.01
CA ILE A 115 14.28 0.70 -0.46
C ILE A 115 14.93 -0.02 0.71
N GLU A 116 15.47 0.73 1.67
CA GLU A 116 16.17 0.19 2.82
C GLU A 116 15.22 -0.59 3.73
N ARG A 117 14.01 -0.09 3.93
CA ARG A 117 12.97 -0.74 4.74
C ARG A 117 12.51 -2.06 4.10
N HIS A 118 12.25 -2.06 2.80
CA HIS A 118 11.90 -3.27 2.07
C HIS A 118 13.05 -4.29 2.04
N LYS A 119 14.30 -3.83 1.99
CA LYS A 119 15.46 -4.72 2.12
C LYS A 119 15.47 -5.41 3.48
N LEU A 120 15.30 -4.68 4.58
CA LEU A 120 15.20 -5.25 5.93
C LEU A 120 14.01 -6.24 6.03
N ALA A 121 12.87 -5.91 5.45
CA ALA A 121 11.72 -6.81 5.41
C ALA A 121 12.04 -8.12 4.68
N ARG A 122 12.71 -8.06 3.51
CA ARG A 122 13.13 -9.27 2.75
C ARG A 122 14.20 -10.08 3.48
N GLU A 123 15.11 -9.43 4.19
CA GLU A 123 16.07 -10.11 5.05
C GLU A 123 15.37 -10.85 6.20
N TYR A 124 14.38 -10.23 6.81
CA TYR A 124 13.60 -10.84 7.90
C TYR A 124 12.74 -12.03 7.43
N GLU A 125 12.25 -12.03 6.19
CA GLU A 125 11.55 -13.16 5.59
C GLU A 125 12.40 -14.43 5.42
N GLN A 126 13.71 -14.34 5.61
CA GLN A 126 14.57 -15.54 5.65
C GLN A 126 14.41 -16.35 6.94
N HIS A 127 13.70 -15.79 7.95
CA HIS A 127 13.37 -16.54 9.16
C HIS A 127 12.39 -17.68 8.82
N PRO A 128 12.63 -18.91 9.28
CA PRO A 128 11.87 -20.10 8.85
C PRO A 128 10.37 -20.04 9.19
N ASP A 129 9.99 -19.29 10.21
CA ASP A 129 8.61 -19.13 10.67
C ASP A 129 7.92 -17.88 10.10
N VAL A 130 8.59 -17.10 9.25
CA VAL A 130 8.06 -15.89 8.61
C VAL A 130 7.75 -16.17 7.15
N TYR A 131 6.54 -15.85 6.72
CA TYR A 131 6.04 -16.14 5.36
C TYR A 131 5.93 -14.91 4.50
N ALA A 132 5.66 -13.75 5.11
CA ALA A 132 5.65 -12.46 4.44
C ALA A 132 5.83 -11.32 5.46
N VAL A 133 6.50 -10.26 5.04
CA VAL A 133 6.58 -8.97 5.74
C VAL A 133 6.08 -7.89 4.78
N SER A 134 4.99 -7.24 5.13
CA SER A 134 4.38 -6.18 4.33
C SER A 134 4.50 -4.83 5.03
N ILE A 135 4.87 -3.81 4.28
CA ILE A 135 4.95 -2.43 4.76
C ILE A 135 3.90 -1.62 4.00
N ASN A 136 2.88 -1.15 4.70
CA ASN A 136 1.84 -0.32 4.14
C ASN A 136 2.06 1.13 4.54
N GLY A 137 1.95 2.05 3.58
CA GLY A 137 2.05 3.49 3.83
C GLY A 137 0.79 4.08 4.45
N GLY A 138 -0.34 3.42 4.26
CA GLY A 138 -1.66 3.97 4.54
C GLY A 138 -2.22 4.76 3.37
N PHE A 139 -3.46 5.21 3.47
CA PHE A 139 -4.13 6.02 2.47
C PHE A 139 -4.66 7.30 3.13
N ALA A 140 -3.94 8.40 2.91
CA ALA A 140 -4.16 9.68 3.62
C ALA A 140 -5.54 10.31 3.36
N SER A 141 -6.14 10.03 2.20
CA SER A 141 -7.47 10.55 1.84
C SER A 141 -8.64 9.87 2.58
N ALA A 142 -8.39 8.75 3.27
CA ALA A 142 -9.39 8.12 4.12
C ALA A 142 -9.42 8.82 5.48
N ASP A 143 -10.52 9.44 5.84
CA ASP A 143 -10.70 10.09 7.15
C ASP A 143 -11.22 9.08 8.19
N ILE A 144 -10.33 8.21 8.65
CA ILE A 144 -10.64 7.14 9.60
C ILE A 144 -9.65 7.10 10.77
N SER A 145 -10.04 6.50 11.89
CA SER A 145 -9.21 6.43 13.10
C SER A 145 -7.95 5.54 12.95
N GLU A 146 -7.99 4.54 12.07
CA GLU A 146 -6.90 3.59 11.83
C GLU A 146 -5.93 4.05 10.71
N LEU A 147 -6.00 5.32 10.34
CA LEU A 147 -5.14 5.91 9.31
C LEU A 147 -3.66 5.83 9.69
N GLY A 148 -2.83 5.49 8.74
CA GLY A 148 -1.37 5.55 8.87
C GLY A 148 -0.65 4.25 8.53
N PRO A 149 0.70 4.29 8.56
CA PRO A 149 1.51 3.14 8.18
C PRO A 149 1.28 1.95 9.11
N THR A 150 1.25 0.78 8.48
CA THR A 150 1.24 -0.50 9.19
C THR A 150 2.33 -1.41 8.67
N VAL A 151 2.91 -2.20 9.58
CA VAL A 151 3.80 -3.31 9.22
C VAL A 151 3.12 -4.61 9.64
N LEU A 152 2.97 -5.51 8.67
CA LEU A 152 2.37 -6.82 8.87
C LEU A 152 3.47 -7.88 8.79
N ILE A 153 3.44 -8.83 9.72
CA ILE A 153 4.26 -10.04 9.64
C ILE A 153 3.33 -11.25 9.67
N CYS A 154 3.24 -11.93 8.53
CA CYS A 154 2.56 -13.23 8.44
C CYS A 154 3.54 -14.32 8.87
N CYS A 155 3.29 -14.97 9.99
CA CYS A 155 4.22 -15.92 10.61
C CYS A 155 3.49 -17.04 11.35
N SER A 156 4.25 -18.06 11.74
CA SER A 156 3.86 -19.07 12.74
C SER A 156 4.66 -18.91 14.03
N GLY A 157 4.33 -19.69 15.06
CA GLY A 157 5.05 -19.70 16.32
C GLY A 157 4.63 -18.62 17.30
N ASP A 158 5.54 -18.23 18.19
CA ASP A 158 5.24 -17.22 19.23
C ASP A 158 5.22 -15.82 18.62
N PRO A 159 4.08 -15.12 18.67
CA PRO A 159 3.96 -13.78 18.12
C PRO A 159 4.91 -12.76 18.76
N ALA A 160 5.31 -12.93 20.01
CA ALA A 160 6.21 -12.01 20.69
C ALA A 160 7.59 -11.92 20.02
N ASN A 161 8.04 -13.02 19.39
CA ASN A 161 9.33 -13.06 18.71
C ASN A 161 9.37 -12.19 17.44
N HIS A 162 8.22 -11.92 16.83
CA HIS A 162 8.12 -11.22 15.53
C HIS A 162 7.52 -9.81 15.65
N LEU A 163 6.71 -9.56 16.69
CA LEU A 163 6.05 -8.27 16.87
C LEU A 163 7.07 -7.14 17.06
N GLU A 164 8.15 -7.39 17.80
CA GLU A 164 9.23 -6.42 18.00
C GLU A 164 9.83 -5.94 16.67
N GLN A 165 10.00 -6.84 15.70
CA GLN A 165 10.51 -6.46 14.38
C GLN A 165 9.53 -5.57 13.61
N ALA A 166 8.23 -5.88 13.68
CA ALA A 166 7.21 -5.03 13.06
C ALA A 166 7.18 -3.64 13.70
N GLU A 167 7.28 -3.57 15.05
CA GLU A 167 7.35 -2.32 15.79
C GLU A 167 8.60 -1.50 15.44
N ASN A 168 9.76 -2.14 15.29
CA ASN A 168 10.99 -1.45 14.91
C ASN A 168 10.89 -0.80 13.52
N ILE A 169 10.29 -1.47 12.55
CA ILE A 169 10.12 -0.91 11.20
C ILE A 169 9.12 0.26 11.22
N VAL A 170 7.96 0.09 11.87
CA VAL A 170 6.95 1.17 11.92
C VAL A 170 7.43 2.36 12.74
N GLU A 171 8.24 2.13 13.78
CA GLU A 171 8.86 3.21 14.55
C GLU A 171 9.91 3.98 13.76
N ASP A 172 10.70 3.30 12.91
CA ASP A 172 11.60 3.98 11.97
C ASP A 172 10.84 4.88 10.99
N ILE A 173 9.69 4.42 10.51
CA ILE A 173 8.80 5.23 9.67
C ILE A 173 8.33 6.46 10.43
N TRP A 174 7.81 6.27 11.64
CA TRP A 174 7.28 7.34 12.47
C TRP A 174 8.32 8.40 12.85
N THR A 175 9.49 7.97 13.30
CA THR A 175 10.56 8.89 13.70
C THR A 175 11.15 9.68 12.55
N LYS A 176 11.08 9.14 11.34
CA LYS A 176 11.61 9.76 10.12
C LYS A 176 10.53 10.37 9.22
N ARG A 177 9.28 10.51 9.69
CA ARG A 177 8.15 10.98 8.88
C ARG A 177 8.37 12.35 8.23
N ASP A 178 9.16 13.22 8.87
CA ASP A 178 9.43 14.57 8.38
C ASP A 178 10.68 14.66 7.47
N GLN A 179 11.37 13.54 7.21
CA GLN A 179 12.64 13.56 6.47
C GLN A 179 12.48 13.55 4.97
N VAL A 180 11.37 13.08 4.46
CA VAL A 180 11.11 12.98 3.03
C VAL A 180 9.81 13.69 2.71
N MET A 181 9.94 14.77 1.96
CA MET A 181 8.81 15.55 1.48
C MET A 181 8.66 15.35 -0.02
N ASN A 182 7.48 14.99 -0.47
CA ASN A 182 7.17 15.03 -1.89
C ASN A 182 7.18 16.48 -2.37
N VAL A 183 7.79 16.73 -3.52
CA VAL A 183 7.80 18.05 -4.14
C VAL A 183 6.63 18.11 -5.12
N TYR A 184 5.68 18.97 -4.82
CA TYR A 184 4.54 19.24 -5.69
C TYR A 184 4.72 20.62 -6.33
N TYR A 185 4.40 20.69 -7.62
CA TYR A 185 4.50 21.93 -8.39
C TYR A 185 3.10 22.47 -8.67
N SER A 186 2.95 23.78 -8.63
CA SER A 186 1.73 24.43 -9.14
C SER A 186 1.65 24.29 -10.67
N CYS A 187 0.45 24.41 -11.23
CA CYS A 187 0.26 24.37 -12.69
C CYS A 187 1.15 25.36 -13.45
N ASN A 188 1.42 26.55 -12.87
CA ASN A 188 2.28 27.57 -13.49
C ASN A 188 3.75 27.17 -13.45
N GLU A 189 4.24 26.59 -12.36
CA GLU A 189 5.61 26.08 -12.27
C GLU A 189 5.82 24.92 -13.26
N VAL A 190 4.83 24.04 -13.39
CA VAL A 190 4.85 22.96 -14.38
C VAL A 190 4.93 23.49 -15.80
N ALA A 191 4.15 24.53 -16.14
CA ALA A 191 4.20 25.16 -17.45
C ALA A 191 5.57 25.80 -17.71
N ASP A 192 6.17 26.44 -16.71
CA ASP A 192 7.53 26.99 -16.82
C ASP A 192 8.58 25.89 -17.03
N ILE A 193 8.49 24.77 -16.33
CA ILE A 193 9.35 23.59 -16.53
C ILE A 193 9.18 23.07 -17.97
N ALA A 194 7.93 22.88 -18.42
CA ALA A 194 7.61 22.37 -19.73
C ALA A 194 8.17 23.27 -20.86
N SER A 195 8.07 24.60 -20.71
CA SER A 195 8.59 25.57 -21.68
C SER A 195 10.12 25.49 -21.86
N LYS A 196 10.84 25.07 -20.84
CA LYS A 196 12.29 24.92 -20.79
C LYS A 196 12.76 23.50 -21.11
N TRP A 197 11.86 22.57 -21.30
CA TRP A 197 12.21 21.16 -21.53
C TRP A 197 12.96 20.99 -22.86
N PRO A 198 14.12 20.31 -22.87
CA PRO A 198 14.97 20.25 -24.07
C PRO A 198 14.41 19.35 -25.18
N GLY A 199 13.30 18.67 -24.92
CA GLY A 199 12.53 17.86 -25.88
C GLY A 199 13.02 16.43 -26.04
N LEU A 200 12.18 15.64 -26.72
CA LEU A 200 12.28 14.18 -26.90
C LEU A 200 13.66 13.69 -27.36
N LYS A 201 14.32 14.44 -28.21
CA LYS A 201 15.59 14.00 -28.81
C LYS A 201 16.78 14.04 -27.84
N LYS A 202 16.65 14.75 -26.74
CA LYS A 202 17.73 14.90 -25.74
C LYS A 202 17.46 14.10 -24.49
N GLU A 203 16.24 14.18 -23.93
CA GLU A 203 15.92 13.64 -22.60
C GLU A 203 14.63 12.80 -22.56
N GLY A 204 13.99 12.58 -23.71
CA GLY A 204 12.70 11.90 -23.77
C GLY A 204 11.52 12.83 -23.47
N PRO A 205 10.32 12.29 -23.29
CA PRO A 205 9.14 13.07 -22.95
C PRO A 205 9.20 13.56 -21.50
N LEU A 206 8.72 14.78 -21.26
CA LEU A 206 8.35 15.22 -19.92
C LEU A 206 6.97 14.64 -19.61
N VAL A 207 6.90 13.84 -18.55
CA VAL A 207 5.64 13.29 -18.06
C VAL A 207 5.18 14.13 -16.86
N ILE A 208 3.97 14.65 -16.94
CA ILE A 208 3.35 15.48 -15.91
C ILE A 208 2.11 14.77 -15.43
N ALA A 209 1.98 14.58 -14.12
CA ALA A 209 0.80 13.98 -13.50
C ALA A 209 0.07 15.02 -12.66
N ASP A 210 -1.24 15.19 -12.91
CA ASP A 210 -2.13 15.94 -12.03
C ASP A 210 -2.57 15.04 -10.86
N TYR A 211 -1.72 14.97 -9.84
CA TYR A 211 -1.96 14.09 -8.70
C TYR A 211 -3.17 14.52 -7.86
N ALA A 212 -3.49 15.81 -7.85
CA ALA A 212 -4.58 16.35 -7.04
C ALA A 212 -5.97 15.98 -7.60
N ASP A 213 -6.05 15.64 -8.88
CA ASP A 213 -7.28 15.21 -9.53
C ASP A 213 -7.22 13.75 -10.00
N ASN A 214 -6.51 12.92 -9.25
CA ASN A 214 -6.35 11.50 -9.56
C ASN A 214 -7.61 10.69 -9.14
N PRO A 215 -8.38 10.11 -10.07
CA PRO A 215 -9.54 9.28 -9.73
C PRO A 215 -9.19 8.07 -8.86
N GLY A 216 -7.99 7.52 -9.00
CA GLY A 216 -7.48 6.44 -8.15
C GLY A 216 -7.32 6.84 -6.68
N ALA A 217 -7.22 8.14 -6.41
CA ALA A 217 -7.17 8.71 -5.06
C ALA A 217 -8.53 9.33 -4.61
N GLY A 218 -9.61 9.06 -5.37
CA GLY A 218 -10.96 9.49 -5.02
C GLY A 218 -11.38 10.86 -5.58
N ALA A 219 -10.55 11.51 -6.41
CA ALA A 219 -10.93 12.72 -7.12
C ALA A 219 -11.83 12.42 -8.33
N TYR A 220 -12.44 13.45 -8.91
CA TYR A 220 -13.36 13.27 -10.05
C TYR A 220 -12.64 12.99 -11.37
N GLY A 221 -11.39 13.45 -11.54
CA GLY A 221 -10.62 13.32 -12.78
C GLY A 221 -11.13 14.23 -13.90
N ASP A 222 -11.71 15.39 -13.54
CA ASP A 222 -12.34 16.32 -14.48
C ASP A 222 -11.76 17.75 -14.42
N SER A 223 -10.69 17.95 -13.64
CA SER A 223 -10.02 19.25 -13.54
C SER A 223 -9.29 19.61 -14.84
N THR A 224 -9.55 20.80 -15.32
CA THR A 224 -8.88 21.37 -16.50
C THR A 224 -7.80 22.40 -16.13
N ALA A 225 -7.42 22.50 -14.86
CA ALA A 225 -6.50 23.52 -14.38
C ALA A 225 -5.10 23.39 -15.01
N LEU A 226 -4.56 22.17 -15.07
CA LEU A 226 -3.28 21.90 -15.72
C LEU A 226 -3.34 22.16 -17.23
N LEU A 227 -4.39 21.66 -17.90
CA LEU A 227 -4.59 21.91 -19.34
C LEU A 227 -4.65 23.41 -19.64
N LYS A 228 -5.43 24.15 -18.84
CA LYS A 228 -5.52 25.61 -18.98
C LYS A 228 -4.15 26.28 -18.85
N SER A 229 -3.37 25.90 -17.85
CA SER A 229 -2.04 26.48 -17.65
C SER A 229 -1.08 26.19 -18.83
N LEU A 230 -1.11 24.99 -19.38
CA LEU A 230 -0.31 24.63 -20.55
C LEU A 230 -0.70 25.46 -21.80
N LEU A 231 -2.01 25.65 -22.02
CA LEU A 231 -2.53 26.46 -23.12
C LEU A 231 -2.19 27.96 -22.95
N ASP A 232 -2.39 28.53 -21.76
CA ASP A 232 -2.09 29.94 -21.46
C ASP A 232 -0.60 30.25 -21.63
N ASN A 233 0.26 29.26 -21.38
CA ASN A 233 1.71 29.39 -21.56
C ASN A 233 2.23 28.91 -22.95
N HIS A 234 1.31 28.64 -23.88
CA HIS A 234 1.62 28.27 -25.27
C HIS A 234 2.55 27.04 -25.37
N ILE A 235 2.37 26.05 -24.53
CA ILE A 235 3.16 24.82 -24.57
C ILE A 235 2.75 24.02 -25.81
N GLU A 236 3.71 23.82 -26.71
CA GLU A 236 3.51 23.06 -27.94
C GLU A 236 4.00 21.61 -27.82
N ASN A 237 3.56 20.76 -28.76
CA ASN A 237 3.93 19.33 -28.80
C ASN A 237 3.60 18.57 -27.51
N ALA A 238 2.49 18.92 -26.86
CA ALA A 238 1.95 18.26 -25.69
C ALA A 238 0.80 17.32 -26.06
N CYS A 239 0.65 16.23 -25.31
CA CYS A 239 -0.49 15.33 -25.35
C CYS A 239 -1.11 15.35 -23.95
N PHE A 240 -2.43 15.44 -23.88
CA PHE A 240 -3.20 15.46 -22.66
C PHE A 240 -4.23 14.32 -22.69
N GLY A 241 -4.38 13.58 -21.60
CA GLY A 241 -5.32 12.47 -21.50
C GLY A 241 -5.87 12.27 -20.08
#